data_7d586e29f8ccfba0eda6d03b45e7fdcf
#
_entry.id   7d586e29f8ccfba0eda6d03b45e7fdcf
#
_cell.length_a   1.000
_cell.length_b   1.000
_cell.length_c   1.000
_cell.angle_alpha   90.00
_cell.angle_beta   90.00
_cell.angle_gamma   90.00
#
_symmetry.space_group_name_H-M   'P 1'
#
loop_
_entity.id
_entity.type
_entity.pdbx_description
1 polymer ?
#
loop_
_entity_poly.entity_id
_entity_poly.type
_entity_poly.pdbx_seq_one_letter_code
_entity_poly.pdbx_strand_id
1 'polypeptide(L)'
;IRRQRQMCIRDRVNDPSVPPNLCFPGKEEVAALVAEITGKKMASVENVTAAVRCSRLDGNVKKQLDYIGYSTCSAAALAYGGPWACKFACLGFGDCVSACPFDAMVLVDGMPQVDPVACVGCGSCVRTCPKGIIELIPSQARVWVPCSNRDSAKAVKAVCEVGCISCRMCVKVCPAKAVTLEEGIIRIDHKKCLDYGTGCDEVCVEKCPQKIFRYYQPAALADKEKRAEAA
;
A
#
# COMPACT_ATOMS: atom_id res chain seq x y z
N ILE A 1 -4.35 0.70 24.83
CA ILE A 1 -3.95 2.01 24.25
C ILE A 1 -3.04 2.78 25.23
N ARG A 2 -3.41 2.89 26.52
CA ARG A 2 -2.61 3.64 27.53
C ARG A 2 -1.22 3.02 27.78
N ARG A 3 -1.14 1.69 27.80
CA ARG A 3 0.11 0.93 28.01
C ARG A 3 1.08 1.07 26.83
N GLN A 4 0.56 1.08 25.61
CA GLN A 4 1.37 1.29 24.39
C GLN A 4 1.95 2.69 24.30
N ARG A 5 1.20 3.74 24.73
CA ARG A 5 1.70 5.12 24.75
C ARG A 5 2.86 5.28 25.74
N GLN A 6 2.77 4.66 26.93
CA GLN A 6 3.84 4.71 27.94
C GLN A 6 5.11 3.99 27.45
N MET A 7 5.00 2.85 26.76
CA MET A 7 6.15 2.17 26.17
C MET A 7 6.82 3.01 25.09
N CYS A 8 6.06 3.63 24.20
CA CYS A 8 6.61 4.50 23.17
C CYS A 8 7.40 5.69 23.70
N ILE A 9 6.95 6.33 24.77
CA ILE A 9 7.66 7.48 25.39
C ILE A 9 8.91 6.99 26.10
N ARG A 10 8.81 5.93 26.89
CA ARG A 10 9.94 5.36 27.64
C ARG A 10 11.10 4.94 26.74
N ASP A 11 10.79 4.25 25.62
CA ASP A 11 11.82 3.79 24.70
C ASP A 11 12.53 4.95 24.01
N ARG A 12 11.80 6.05 23.75
CA ARG A 12 12.38 7.27 23.19
C ARG A 12 13.23 8.07 24.17
N VAL A 13 12.90 8.02 25.47
CA VAL A 13 13.72 8.65 26.51
C VAL A 13 15.01 7.87 26.73
N ASN A 14 14.92 6.55 26.78
CA ASN A 14 16.04 5.67 27.12
C ASN A 14 17.04 5.48 25.98
N ASP A 15 16.61 5.59 24.70
CA ASP A 15 17.46 5.40 23.53
C ASP A 15 17.62 6.72 22.75
N PRO A 16 18.82 7.33 22.80
CA PRO A 16 19.09 8.56 22.05
C PRO A 16 18.93 8.43 20.54
N SER A 17 19.10 7.22 19.98
CA SER A 17 19.00 6.96 18.54
C SER A 17 17.55 6.93 18.02
N VAL A 18 16.58 6.72 18.91
CA VAL A 18 15.16 6.64 18.53
C VAL A 18 14.59 8.05 18.33
N PRO A 19 14.11 8.39 17.13
CA PRO A 19 13.60 9.73 16.85
C PRO A 19 12.22 9.98 17.49
N PRO A 20 11.84 11.26 17.74
CA PRO A 20 10.58 11.61 18.39
C PRO A 20 9.33 11.39 17.52
N ASN A 21 9.48 11.29 16.20
CA ASN A 21 8.41 11.30 15.21
C ASN A 21 7.82 9.90 14.86
N LEU A 22 8.02 8.89 15.69
CA LEU A 22 7.52 7.52 15.42
C LEU A 22 6.04 7.29 15.78
N CYS A 23 5.32 8.32 16.22
CA CYS A 23 3.90 8.21 16.51
C CYS A 23 3.05 8.53 15.27
N PHE A 24 2.78 7.53 14.43
CA PHE A 24 2.01 7.73 13.20
C PHE A 24 0.63 8.38 13.43
N PRO A 25 -0.19 7.96 14.43
CA PRO A 25 -1.47 8.60 14.68
C PRO A 25 -1.37 10.04 15.19
N GLY A 26 -0.32 10.34 15.95
CA GLY A 26 -0.14 11.65 16.57
C GLY A 26 0.51 12.69 15.67
N LYS A 27 1.03 12.29 14.52
CA LYS A 27 1.65 13.16 13.51
C LYS A 27 2.63 14.18 14.12
N GLU A 28 2.65 15.40 13.58
CA GLU A 28 3.57 16.46 13.98
C GLU A 28 3.33 16.97 15.41
N GLU A 29 2.06 17.07 15.84
CA GLU A 29 1.71 17.55 17.18
C GLU A 29 2.33 16.69 18.29
N VAL A 30 2.16 15.37 18.19
CA VAL A 30 2.75 14.46 19.17
C VAL A 30 4.25 14.37 19.03
N ALA A 31 4.80 14.47 17.83
CA ALA A 31 6.23 14.49 17.60
C ALA A 31 6.89 15.71 18.26
N ALA A 32 6.26 16.89 18.17
CA ALA A 32 6.71 18.13 18.81
C ALA A 32 6.73 17.99 20.34
N LEU A 33 5.61 17.52 20.93
CA LEU A 33 5.54 17.29 22.39
C LEU A 33 6.56 16.28 22.88
N VAL A 34 6.78 15.19 22.14
CA VAL A 34 7.80 14.19 22.50
C VAL A 34 9.19 14.76 22.36
N ALA A 35 9.45 15.58 21.33
CA ALA A 35 10.75 16.25 21.16
C ALA A 35 11.05 17.19 22.32
N GLU A 36 10.06 17.99 22.76
CA GLU A 36 10.16 18.88 23.91
C GLU A 36 10.46 18.10 25.21
N ILE A 37 9.67 17.06 25.51
CA ILE A 37 9.82 16.25 26.73
C ILE A 37 11.18 15.52 26.76
N THR A 38 11.65 15.04 25.60
CA THR A 38 12.89 14.24 25.50
C THR A 38 14.15 15.06 25.24
N GLY A 39 14.01 16.37 24.99
CA GLY A 39 15.11 17.26 24.61
C GLY A 39 15.71 16.94 23.22
N LYS A 40 15.02 16.17 22.39
CA LYS A 40 15.50 15.77 21.06
C LYS A 40 15.08 16.77 19.99
N LYS A 41 15.90 16.88 18.93
CA LYS A 41 15.53 17.69 17.77
C LYS A 41 14.32 17.05 17.06
N MET A 42 13.35 17.89 16.72
CA MET A 42 12.19 17.46 15.94
C MET A 42 12.65 16.97 14.56
N ALA A 43 12.25 15.76 14.20
CA ALA A 43 12.42 15.23 12.85
C ALA A 43 11.13 15.44 12.06
N SER A 44 11.24 15.65 10.75
CA SER A 44 10.08 15.77 9.88
C SER A 44 9.21 14.50 9.94
N VAL A 45 7.90 14.69 10.02
CA VAL A 45 6.94 13.59 9.97
C VAL A 45 6.47 13.43 8.52
N GLU A 46 6.90 12.36 7.87
CA GLU A 46 6.36 12.02 6.56
C GLU A 46 4.96 11.43 6.72
N ASN A 47 3.96 12.10 6.17
CA ASN A 47 2.61 11.56 6.10
C ASN A 47 2.59 10.43 5.07
N VAL A 48 2.34 9.21 5.55
CA VAL A 48 2.26 8.03 4.70
C VAL A 48 0.88 7.36 4.81
N THR A 49 0.52 6.63 3.78
CA THR A 49 -0.74 5.90 3.68
C THR A 49 -0.49 4.52 3.12
N ALA A 50 -1.39 3.59 3.42
CA ALA A 50 -1.30 2.23 2.89
C ALA A 50 -1.74 2.19 1.43
N ALA A 51 -1.02 1.41 0.62
CA ALA A 51 -1.34 1.14 -0.78
C ALA A 51 -1.31 -0.37 -1.03
N VAL A 52 -2.35 -0.90 -1.68
CA VAL A 52 -2.49 -2.34 -1.94
C VAL A 52 -1.97 -2.67 -3.34
N ARG A 53 -0.88 -3.42 -3.44
CA ARG A 53 -0.22 -3.76 -4.71
C ARG A 53 -0.89 -4.93 -5.43
N CYS A 54 -2.19 -4.81 -5.67
CA CYS A 54 -2.98 -5.71 -6.48
C CYS A 54 -4.19 -4.95 -7.05
N SER A 55 -4.52 -5.19 -8.32
CA SER A 55 -5.74 -4.67 -8.98
C SER A 55 -6.68 -5.81 -9.34
N ARG A 56 -6.70 -6.88 -8.55
CA ARG A 56 -7.63 -7.98 -8.80
C ARG A 56 -9.06 -7.48 -8.69
N LEU A 57 -9.84 -7.75 -9.72
CA LEU A 57 -11.29 -7.65 -9.73
C LEU A 57 -11.83 -9.01 -10.18
N ASP A 58 -13.08 -9.27 -9.93
CA ASP A 58 -13.70 -10.51 -10.40
C ASP A 58 -13.62 -10.59 -11.93
N GLY A 59 -13.14 -11.72 -12.43
CA GLY A 59 -12.96 -12.00 -13.85
C GLY A 59 -11.60 -11.65 -14.45
N ASN A 60 -10.79 -10.74 -13.85
CA ASN A 60 -9.50 -10.36 -14.43
C ASN A 60 -8.29 -11.20 -13.96
N VAL A 61 -8.50 -12.07 -12.97
CA VAL A 61 -7.51 -13.05 -12.49
C VAL A 61 -8.14 -14.43 -12.46
N LYS A 62 -7.50 -15.40 -13.10
CA LYS A 62 -7.99 -16.77 -13.15
C LYS A 62 -8.02 -17.39 -11.75
N LYS A 63 -9.14 -18.07 -11.46
CA LYS A 63 -9.27 -18.91 -10.26
C LYS A 63 -8.60 -20.25 -10.53
N GLN A 64 -7.85 -20.78 -9.59
CA GLN A 64 -7.19 -22.09 -9.70
C GLN A 64 -7.88 -23.18 -8.87
N LEU A 65 -8.57 -22.78 -7.78
CA LEU A 65 -9.29 -23.71 -6.92
C LEU A 65 -10.46 -22.99 -6.22
N ASP A 66 -11.44 -23.76 -5.80
CA ASP A 66 -12.49 -23.31 -4.90
C ASP A 66 -12.03 -23.54 -3.46
N TYR A 67 -11.75 -22.43 -2.78
CA TYR A 67 -11.31 -22.51 -1.40
C TYR A 67 -12.51 -22.71 -0.46
N ILE A 68 -12.49 -23.83 0.25
CA ILE A 68 -13.46 -24.16 1.30
C ILE A 68 -12.69 -24.27 2.60
N GLY A 69 -12.80 -23.27 3.49
CA GLY A 69 -12.07 -23.20 4.73
C GLY A 69 -12.39 -21.93 5.51
N TYR A 70 -11.59 -21.63 6.51
CA TYR A 70 -11.77 -20.40 7.29
C TYR A 70 -11.60 -19.16 6.39
N SER A 71 -12.58 -18.25 6.45
CA SER A 71 -12.62 -17.02 5.65
C SER A 71 -11.60 -15.98 6.15
N THR A 72 -10.32 -16.36 6.19
CA THR A 72 -9.19 -15.48 6.54
C THR A 72 -8.09 -15.58 5.50
N CYS A 73 -7.37 -14.48 5.26
CA CYS A 73 -6.22 -14.47 4.35
C CYS A 73 -5.11 -15.40 4.83
N SER A 74 -4.89 -15.44 6.14
CA SER A 74 -3.87 -16.29 6.75
C SER A 74 -4.13 -17.77 6.51
N ALA A 75 -5.36 -18.24 6.70
CA ALA A 75 -5.73 -19.64 6.45
C ALA A 75 -5.68 -19.97 4.94
N ALA A 76 -6.23 -19.11 4.10
CA ALA A 76 -6.23 -19.32 2.65
C ALA A 76 -4.81 -19.31 2.04
N ALA A 77 -3.88 -18.53 2.61
CA ALA A 77 -2.49 -18.53 2.16
C ALA A 77 -1.78 -19.87 2.36
N LEU A 78 -2.14 -20.63 3.40
CA LEU A 78 -1.61 -21.96 3.67
C LEU A 78 -2.16 -23.02 2.71
N ALA A 79 -3.35 -22.80 2.15
CA ALA A 79 -3.99 -23.68 1.19
C ALA A 79 -3.49 -23.37 -0.25
N TYR A 80 -2.38 -23.96 -0.66
CA TYR A 80 -1.79 -23.78 -2.00
C TYR A 80 -1.55 -22.30 -2.40
N GLY A 81 -1.41 -21.41 -1.44
CA GLY A 81 -1.23 -19.98 -1.68
C GLY A 81 -2.52 -19.21 -1.99
N GLY A 82 -3.68 -19.85 -1.89
CA GLY A 82 -5.01 -19.24 -2.07
C GLY A 82 -5.69 -19.61 -3.39
N PRO A 83 -6.90 -19.10 -3.63
CA PRO A 83 -7.78 -19.53 -4.73
C PRO A 83 -7.36 -19.03 -6.13
N TRP A 84 -6.41 -18.12 -6.22
CA TRP A 84 -6.08 -17.44 -7.47
C TRP A 84 -4.84 -18.02 -8.14
N ALA A 85 -4.89 -18.13 -9.48
CA ALA A 85 -3.75 -18.61 -10.28
C ALA A 85 -2.53 -17.67 -10.20
N CYS A 86 -2.74 -16.39 -9.93
CA CYS A 86 -1.66 -15.47 -9.61
C CYS A 86 -1.24 -15.64 -8.14
N LYS A 87 -0.07 -16.23 -7.90
CA LYS A 87 0.46 -16.47 -6.55
C LYS A 87 0.71 -15.21 -5.71
N PHE A 88 0.74 -14.05 -6.36
CA PHE A 88 0.91 -12.73 -5.71
C PHE A 88 -0.43 -11.99 -5.54
N ALA A 89 -1.56 -12.57 -5.94
CA ALA A 89 -2.84 -11.90 -5.87
C ALA A 89 -3.31 -11.69 -4.42
N CYS A 90 -4.09 -10.62 -4.21
CA CYS A 90 -4.85 -10.43 -2.99
C CYS A 90 -5.80 -11.60 -2.78
N LEU A 91 -5.86 -12.14 -1.58
CA LEU A 91 -6.75 -13.27 -1.24
C LEU A 91 -8.21 -12.85 -1.06
N GLY A 92 -8.43 -11.61 -0.58
CA GLY A 92 -9.75 -11.00 -0.56
C GLY A 92 -10.59 -11.30 0.69
N PHE A 93 -10.04 -11.89 1.74
CA PHE A 93 -10.80 -12.22 2.97
C PHE A 93 -10.80 -11.11 4.03
N GLY A 94 -10.09 -10.00 3.81
CA GLY A 94 -10.23 -8.81 4.65
C GLY A 94 -9.44 -8.80 5.96
N ASP A 95 -8.45 -9.69 6.20
CA ASP A 95 -7.63 -9.65 7.42
C ASP A 95 -6.99 -8.26 7.67
N CYS A 96 -6.60 -7.56 6.60
CA CYS A 96 -6.05 -6.21 6.68
C CYS A 96 -7.10 -5.16 7.08
N VAL A 97 -8.36 -5.36 6.69
CA VAL A 97 -9.50 -4.50 7.08
C VAL A 97 -9.77 -4.68 8.56
N SER A 98 -9.92 -5.94 9.01
CA SER A 98 -10.17 -6.26 10.43
C SER A 98 -9.02 -5.82 11.35
N ALA A 99 -7.78 -5.75 10.84
CA ALA A 99 -6.62 -5.31 11.58
C ALA A 99 -6.46 -3.79 11.64
N CYS A 100 -7.31 -3.01 10.95
CA CYS A 100 -7.19 -1.57 10.90
C CYS A 100 -7.87 -0.93 12.12
N PRO A 101 -7.12 -0.32 13.08
CA PRO A 101 -7.71 0.26 14.27
C PRO A 101 -8.30 1.66 14.03
N PHE A 102 -8.29 2.14 12.78
CA PHE A 102 -8.75 3.47 12.37
C PHE A 102 -9.91 3.40 11.36
N ASP A 103 -10.44 2.22 11.09
CA ASP A 103 -11.50 1.98 10.10
C ASP A 103 -11.21 2.64 8.72
N ALA A 104 -9.91 2.75 8.40
CA ALA A 104 -9.44 3.38 7.18
C ALA A 104 -9.43 2.44 5.96
N MET A 105 -9.94 1.24 6.11
CA MET A 105 -10.00 0.24 5.03
C MET A 105 -11.37 -0.40 4.97
N VAL A 106 -11.86 -0.61 3.75
CA VAL A 106 -13.09 -1.37 3.47
C VAL A 106 -12.81 -2.43 2.42
N LEU A 107 -13.57 -3.51 2.45
CA LEU A 107 -13.49 -4.57 1.44
C LEU A 107 -14.60 -4.34 0.41
N VAL A 108 -14.23 -4.10 -0.85
CA VAL A 108 -15.15 -3.93 -1.98
C VAL A 108 -14.80 -5.00 -3.02
N ASP A 109 -15.75 -5.84 -3.39
CA ASP A 109 -15.56 -6.95 -4.33
C ASP A 109 -14.34 -7.83 -4.00
N GLY A 110 -14.12 -8.11 -2.72
CA GLY A 110 -12.98 -8.88 -2.24
C GLY A 110 -11.63 -8.15 -2.40
N MET A 111 -11.62 -6.83 -2.65
CA MET A 111 -10.41 -6.03 -2.69
C MET A 111 -10.42 -4.96 -1.60
N PRO A 112 -9.36 -4.87 -0.78
CA PRO A 112 -9.26 -3.83 0.22
C PRO A 112 -9.00 -2.48 -0.45
N GLN A 113 -9.86 -1.52 -0.14
CA GLN A 113 -9.72 -0.11 -0.50
C GLN A 113 -9.32 0.68 0.74
N VAL A 114 -8.37 1.59 0.57
CA VAL A 114 -7.84 2.42 1.65
C VAL A 114 -8.43 3.82 1.53
N ASP A 115 -8.94 4.33 2.64
CA ASP A 115 -9.28 5.74 2.78
C ASP A 115 -8.01 6.53 3.15
N PRO A 116 -7.44 7.33 2.25
CA PRO A 116 -6.19 8.04 2.52
C PRO A 116 -6.35 9.16 3.56
N VAL A 117 -7.58 9.64 3.79
CA VAL A 117 -7.86 10.67 4.80
C VAL A 117 -7.89 10.06 6.20
N ALA A 118 -8.55 8.91 6.36
CA ALA A 118 -8.62 8.19 7.62
C ALA A 118 -7.32 7.40 7.93
N CYS A 119 -6.54 7.04 6.91
CA CYS A 119 -5.32 6.25 7.08
C CYS A 119 -4.20 7.10 7.72
N VAL A 120 -3.70 6.62 8.84
CA VAL A 120 -2.57 7.25 9.58
C VAL A 120 -1.21 6.58 9.31
N GLY A 121 -1.14 5.61 8.40
CA GLY A 121 0.10 4.93 8.06
C GLY A 121 0.69 4.03 9.15
N CYS A 122 -0.11 3.53 10.09
CA CYS A 122 0.38 2.75 11.25
C CYS A 122 0.99 1.39 10.90
N GLY A 123 0.82 0.89 9.67
CA GLY A 123 1.40 -0.34 9.15
C GLY A 123 0.77 -1.64 9.70
N SER A 124 -0.35 -1.60 10.43
CA SER A 124 -1.01 -2.81 10.92
C SER A 124 -1.43 -3.73 9.78
N CYS A 125 -2.03 -3.19 8.72
CA CYS A 125 -2.40 -3.92 7.51
C CYS A 125 -1.20 -4.53 6.77
N VAL A 126 -0.05 -3.84 6.77
CA VAL A 126 1.20 -4.34 6.16
C VAL A 126 1.68 -5.59 6.88
N ARG A 127 1.70 -5.57 8.21
CA ARG A 127 2.11 -6.71 9.04
C ARG A 127 1.16 -7.89 8.99
N THR A 128 -0.14 -7.61 8.79
CA THR A 128 -1.19 -8.64 8.78
C THR A 128 -1.29 -9.35 7.43
N CYS A 129 -0.87 -8.71 6.33
CA CYS A 129 -1.02 -9.29 5.01
C CYS A 129 -0.08 -10.49 4.78
N PRO A 130 -0.58 -11.74 4.64
CA PRO A 130 0.28 -12.90 4.45
C PRO A 130 0.95 -12.93 3.07
N LYS A 131 0.43 -12.15 2.10
CA LYS A 131 1.03 -11.99 0.76
C LYS A 131 2.06 -10.86 0.69
N GLY A 132 2.19 -10.02 1.71
CA GLY A 132 3.11 -8.89 1.72
C GLY A 132 2.89 -7.89 0.58
N ILE A 133 1.63 -7.70 0.17
CA ILE A 133 1.28 -6.84 -0.97
C ILE A 133 0.78 -5.45 -0.56
N ILE A 134 0.89 -5.09 0.70
CA ILE A 134 0.54 -3.76 1.19
C ILE A 134 1.83 -3.04 1.56
N GLU A 135 2.01 -1.83 1.04
CA GLU A 135 3.14 -0.98 1.37
C GLU A 135 2.67 0.39 1.84
N LEU A 136 3.53 1.12 2.53
CA LEU A 136 3.28 2.50 2.89
C LEU A 136 3.92 3.40 1.83
N ILE A 137 3.15 4.32 1.29
CA ILE A 137 3.60 5.32 0.33
C ILE A 137 3.32 6.73 0.88
N PRO A 138 4.05 7.77 0.46
CA PRO A 138 3.72 9.13 0.84
C PRO A 138 2.27 9.46 0.50
N SER A 139 1.55 10.13 1.40
CA SER A 139 0.16 10.54 1.16
C SER A 139 0.00 11.50 -0.02
N GLN A 140 1.09 12.16 -0.43
CA GLN A 140 1.16 13.05 -1.58
C GLN A 140 1.60 12.33 -2.87
N ALA A 141 1.75 10.99 -2.85
CA ALA A 141 2.13 10.23 -4.04
C ALA A 141 1.18 10.52 -5.20
N ARG A 142 1.73 10.85 -6.38
CA ARG A 142 0.93 11.17 -7.56
C ARG A 142 0.39 9.92 -8.25
N VAL A 143 1.28 8.95 -8.44
CA VAL A 143 0.97 7.69 -9.12
C VAL A 143 1.58 6.52 -8.37
N TRP A 144 0.99 5.34 -8.53
CA TRP A 144 1.49 4.10 -7.95
C TRP A 144 1.17 2.90 -8.85
N VAL A 145 1.81 1.76 -8.58
CA VAL A 145 1.64 0.53 -9.39
C VAL A 145 0.99 -0.55 -8.54
N PRO A 146 -0.31 -0.83 -8.68
CA PRO A 146 -1.01 -1.87 -7.93
C PRO A 146 -0.74 -3.27 -8.50
N CYS A 147 0.52 -3.70 -8.47
CA CYS A 147 0.91 -5.05 -8.85
C CYS A 147 2.21 -5.44 -8.14
N SER A 148 2.24 -6.65 -7.58
CA SER A 148 3.42 -7.26 -6.94
C SER A 148 3.89 -8.54 -7.65
N ASN A 149 3.37 -8.82 -8.84
CA ASN A 149 3.77 -9.99 -9.61
C ASN A 149 5.22 -9.85 -10.10
N ARG A 150 6.00 -10.94 -9.96
CA ARG A 150 7.42 -11.03 -10.33
C ARG A 150 7.67 -12.02 -11.46
N ASP A 151 6.60 -12.66 -11.97
CA ASP A 151 6.71 -13.67 -13.00
C ASP A 151 7.02 -13.03 -14.38
N SER A 152 7.42 -13.86 -15.33
CA SER A 152 7.66 -13.42 -16.71
C SER A 152 6.37 -12.90 -17.36
N ALA A 153 6.50 -12.03 -18.35
CA ALA A 153 5.36 -11.44 -19.07
C ALA A 153 4.37 -12.51 -19.61
N LYS A 154 4.90 -13.64 -20.09
CA LYS A 154 4.07 -14.77 -20.60
C LYS A 154 3.26 -15.40 -19.45
N ALA A 155 3.88 -15.64 -18.31
CA ALA A 155 3.23 -16.22 -17.14
C ALA A 155 2.18 -15.27 -16.54
N VAL A 156 2.48 -13.97 -16.45
CA VAL A 156 1.52 -12.96 -15.99
C VAL A 156 0.27 -12.95 -16.88
N LYS A 157 0.43 -12.85 -18.21
CA LYS A 157 -0.69 -12.82 -19.16
C LYS A 157 -1.53 -14.09 -19.14
N ALA A 158 -0.93 -15.23 -18.76
CA ALA A 158 -1.66 -16.49 -18.66
C ALA A 158 -2.65 -16.51 -17.48
N VAL A 159 -2.42 -15.72 -16.42
CA VAL A 159 -3.18 -15.79 -15.15
C VAL A 159 -3.88 -14.49 -14.77
N CYS A 160 -3.45 -13.34 -15.31
CA CYS A 160 -3.97 -12.02 -14.93
C CYS A 160 -3.97 -11.07 -16.13
N GLU A 161 -5.12 -10.51 -16.44
CA GLU A 161 -5.28 -9.59 -17.59
C GLU A 161 -4.69 -8.19 -17.32
N VAL A 162 -4.72 -7.76 -16.06
CA VAL A 162 -4.28 -6.42 -15.63
C VAL A 162 -2.90 -6.44 -14.95
N GLY A 163 -2.18 -7.56 -15.02
CA GLY A 163 -0.88 -7.71 -14.34
C GLY A 163 0.24 -6.90 -15.01
N CYS A 164 1.20 -6.43 -14.22
CA CYS A 164 2.41 -5.82 -14.73
C CYS A 164 3.29 -6.87 -15.43
N ILE A 165 3.62 -6.66 -16.69
CA ILE A 165 4.45 -7.59 -17.50
C ILE A 165 5.95 -7.24 -17.44
N SER A 166 6.36 -6.35 -16.56
CA SER A 166 7.75 -5.92 -16.34
C SER A 166 8.47 -5.47 -17.61
N CYS A 167 7.75 -4.85 -18.55
CA CYS A 167 8.26 -4.41 -19.86
C CYS A 167 9.27 -3.24 -19.79
N ARG A 168 9.44 -2.62 -18.63
CA ARG A 168 10.33 -1.48 -18.36
C ARG A 168 10.03 -0.20 -19.17
N MET A 169 8.89 -0.11 -19.84
CA MET A 169 8.55 1.10 -20.59
C MET A 169 8.49 2.32 -19.66
N CYS A 170 7.82 2.20 -18.51
CA CYS A 170 7.74 3.25 -17.50
C CYS A 170 9.11 3.70 -16.96
N VAL A 171 10.08 2.76 -16.87
CA VAL A 171 11.46 3.09 -16.46
C VAL A 171 12.15 3.92 -17.51
N LYS A 172 11.97 3.59 -18.81
CA LYS A 172 12.62 4.29 -19.92
C LYS A 172 12.08 5.69 -20.13
N VAL A 173 10.78 5.89 -19.97
CA VAL A 173 10.12 7.17 -20.26
C VAL A 173 10.11 8.14 -19.10
N CYS A 174 10.46 7.70 -17.88
CA CYS A 174 10.45 8.57 -16.71
C CYS A 174 11.59 9.60 -16.74
N PRO A 175 11.33 10.89 -16.90
CA PRO A 175 12.38 11.91 -16.97
C PRO A 175 13.05 12.12 -15.61
N ALA A 176 12.32 11.92 -14.51
CA ALA A 176 12.83 12.00 -13.15
C ALA A 176 13.70 10.79 -12.75
N LYS A 177 13.75 9.74 -13.59
CA LYS A 177 14.39 8.45 -13.26
C LYS A 177 13.92 7.89 -11.90
N ALA A 178 12.68 8.20 -11.54
CA ALA A 178 12.08 7.80 -10.27
C ALA A 178 11.49 6.38 -10.32
N VAL A 179 11.36 5.77 -11.51
CA VAL A 179 10.79 4.44 -11.68
C VAL A 179 11.91 3.44 -11.92
N THR A 180 11.97 2.40 -11.09
CA THR A 180 12.94 1.31 -11.18
C THR A 180 12.25 -0.04 -11.31
N LEU A 181 12.98 -1.05 -11.80
CA LEU A 181 12.57 -2.45 -11.74
C LEU A 181 13.50 -3.17 -10.77
N GLU A 182 12.96 -3.57 -9.64
CA GLU A 182 13.70 -4.25 -8.58
C GLU A 182 13.06 -5.62 -8.33
N GLU A 183 13.83 -6.68 -8.37
CA GLU A 183 13.35 -8.06 -8.16
C GLU A 183 12.09 -8.42 -8.98
N GLY A 184 11.97 -7.91 -10.20
CA GLY A 184 10.80 -8.14 -11.06
C GLY A 184 9.58 -7.23 -10.78
N ILE A 185 9.65 -6.35 -9.79
CA ILE A 185 8.58 -5.42 -9.41
C ILE A 185 8.97 -4.00 -9.83
N ILE A 186 8.02 -3.26 -10.38
CA ILE A 186 8.17 -1.82 -10.60
C ILE A 186 8.06 -1.11 -9.27
N ARG A 187 9.11 -0.36 -8.91
CA ARG A 187 9.17 0.52 -7.75
C ARG A 187 9.17 1.97 -8.18
N ILE A 188 8.61 2.84 -7.36
CA ILE A 188 8.61 4.28 -7.58
C ILE A 188 9.29 4.94 -6.39
N ASP A 189 10.37 5.65 -6.63
CA ASP A 189 10.93 6.60 -5.68
C ASP A 189 10.03 7.84 -5.67
N HIS A 190 9.07 7.83 -4.75
CA HIS A 190 8.07 8.89 -4.66
C HIS A 190 8.67 10.25 -4.35
N LYS A 191 9.81 10.30 -3.64
CA LYS A 191 10.51 11.55 -3.35
C LYS A 191 11.03 12.19 -4.63
N LYS A 192 11.78 11.44 -5.46
CA LYS A 192 12.26 11.93 -6.77
C LYS A 192 11.10 12.29 -7.69
N CYS A 193 10.00 11.52 -7.64
CA CYS A 193 8.80 11.79 -8.44
C CYS A 193 8.13 13.10 -8.05
N LEU A 194 8.03 13.39 -6.74
CA LEU A 194 7.46 14.62 -6.21
C LEU A 194 8.37 15.83 -6.45
N ASP A 195 9.68 15.67 -6.21
CA ASP A 195 10.68 16.72 -6.41
C ASP A 195 10.74 17.18 -7.88
N TYR A 196 10.53 16.28 -8.84
CA TYR A 196 10.47 16.62 -10.27
C TYR A 196 9.20 17.44 -10.62
N GLY A 197 8.13 17.30 -9.86
CA GLY A 197 6.86 17.99 -10.09
C GLY A 197 6.03 17.43 -11.26
N THR A 198 5.07 18.23 -11.73
CA THR A 198 4.10 17.83 -12.76
C THR A 198 4.61 17.92 -14.19
N GLY A 199 5.79 18.47 -14.43
CA GLY A 199 6.35 18.68 -15.76
C GLY A 199 6.62 17.42 -16.60
N CYS A 200 6.33 16.22 -16.06
CA CYS A 200 6.41 14.96 -16.81
C CYS A 200 5.07 14.48 -17.38
N ASP A 201 3.95 15.23 -17.14
CA ASP A 201 2.59 14.87 -17.57
C ASP A 201 2.21 13.40 -17.30
N GLU A 202 2.75 12.83 -16.22
CA GLU A 202 2.60 11.42 -15.84
C GLU A 202 2.76 10.43 -17.03
N VAL A 203 3.74 10.68 -17.89
CA VAL A 203 4.03 9.88 -19.09
C VAL A 203 4.16 8.37 -18.82
N CYS A 204 4.56 7.97 -17.62
CA CYS A 204 4.61 6.58 -17.19
C CYS A 204 3.22 5.90 -17.17
N VAL A 205 2.16 6.65 -16.89
CA VAL A 205 0.77 6.17 -16.92
C VAL A 205 0.31 6.00 -18.36
N GLU A 206 0.54 7.04 -19.20
CA GLU A 206 0.12 7.04 -20.59
C GLU A 206 0.80 5.93 -21.41
N LYS A 207 2.12 5.80 -21.29
CA LYS A 207 2.92 4.84 -22.06
C LYS A 207 2.87 3.40 -21.52
N CYS A 208 2.16 3.14 -20.44
CA CYS A 208 2.05 1.80 -19.91
C CYS A 208 1.13 0.92 -20.76
N PRO A 209 1.62 -0.14 -21.45
CA PRO A 209 0.80 -0.96 -22.32
C PRO A 209 -0.28 -1.75 -21.57
N GLN A 210 -0.08 -2.04 -20.29
CA GLN A 210 -1.04 -2.73 -19.42
C GLN A 210 -1.94 -1.75 -18.65
N LYS A 211 -1.73 -0.45 -18.81
CA LYS A 211 -2.47 0.60 -18.07
C LYS A 211 -2.60 0.30 -16.58
N ILE A 212 -1.51 -0.25 -16.00
CA ILE A 212 -1.53 -0.71 -14.61
C ILE A 212 -1.38 0.44 -13.60
N PHE A 213 -0.78 1.56 -13.98
CA PHE A 213 -0.63 2.71 -13.10
C PHE A 213 -1.99 3.26 -12.66
N ARG A 214 -2.06 3.71 -11.43
CA ARG A 214 -3.22 4.41 -10.87
C ARG A 214 -2.78 5.73 -10.30
N TYR A 215 -3.62 6.75 -10.48
CA TYR A 215 -3.48 7.99 -9.75
C TYR A 215 -3.83 7.76 -8.29
N TYR A 216 -3.01 8.29 -7.42
CA TYR A 216 -3.32 8.33 -6.02
C TYR A 216 -4.10 9.62 -5.73
N GLN A 217 -5.43 9.52 -5.72
CA GLN A 217 -6.31 10.67 -5.46
C GLN A 217 -6.90 10.55 -4.05
N PRO A 218 -6.44 11.39 -3.10
CA PRO A 218 -7.01 11.39 -1.74
C PRO A 218 -8.50 11.73 -1.70
N ALA A 219 -8.99 12.51 -2.67
CA ALA A 219 -10.37 13.03 -2.69
C ALA A 219 -11.42 12.03 -3.23
N ALA A 220 -11.04 11.06 -4.04
CA ALA A 220 -12.00 10.16 -4.71
C ALA A 220 -12.66 9.12 -3.78
N LEU A 221 -12.19 9.01 -2.53
CA LEU A 221 -12.70 8.06 -1.54
C LEU A 221 -13.50 8.73 -0.41
N ALA A 222 -13.74 10.04 -0.49
CA ALA A 222 -14.46 10.81 0.53
C ALA A 222 -15.98 10.57 0.54
N ASP A 223 -16.55 9.93 -0.50
CA ASP A 223 -17.97 9.58 -0.56
C ASP A 223 -18.25 8.34 0.33
N LYS A 224 -18.34 8.60 1.65
CA LYS A 224 -18.73 7.57 2.65
C LYS A 224 -20.14 7.03 2.41
N GLU A 225 -21.03 7.83 1.83
CA GLU A 225 -22.41 7.43 1.57
C GLU A 225 -22.53 6.37 0.46
N LYS A 226 -21.70 6.43 -0.59
CA LYS A 226 -21.68 5.38 -1.63
C LYS A 226 -21.02 4.07 -1.16
N ARG A 227 -20.31 4.08 -0.04
CA ARG A 227 -19.67 2.88 0.53
C ARG A 227 -20.63 2.06 1.38
N ALA A 228 -21.63 2.69 2.00
CA ALA A 228 -22.64 2.02 2.82
C ALA A 228 -23.66 1.24 1.98
N GLU A 229 -23.88 1.63 0.71
CA GLU A 229 -24.79 0.94 -0.21
C GLU A 229 -24.13 -0.26 -0.92
N ALA A 230 -22.80 -0.42 -0.83
CA ALA A 230 -22.04 -1.52 -1.46
C ALA A 230 -21.58 -2.61 -0.48
N ALA A 231 -21.99 -2.53 0.78
CA ALA A 231 -21.74 -3.51 1.84
C ALA A 231 -23.06 -4.21 2.21
#